data_bf14db67a7ef956978937b7cfa4a9b44
#
_entry.id   bf14db67a7ef956978937b7cfa4a9b44
#
_cell.length_a   1.000
_cell.length_b   1.000
_cell.length_c   1.000
_cell.angle_alpha   90.00
_cell.angle_beta   90.00
_cell.angle_gamma   90.00
#
_symmetry.space_group_name_H-M   'P 1'
#
loop_
_entity.id
_entity.type
_entity.pdbx_description
1 polymer ?
#
loop_
_entity_poly.entity_id
_entity_poly.type
_entity_poly.pdbx_seq_one_letter_code
_entity_poly.pdbx_strand_id
1 'polypeptide(L)'
;MKLRRKDDRLPAVPEDDATMSARVLSQIIERSTRAQAPAVKAAVARLRRSHPEASPTEIVTKLEKRYLAAVMASGAAVGSAAAFPGIGTLAALSAVAGETLVFLEATAVFALAVAEVHG
;
A
#
# COMPACT_ATOMS: atom_id res chain seq x y z
N MET A 1 -4.44 -47.74 -20.69
CA MET A 1 -4.26 -47.30 -19.31
C MET A 1 -4.65 -45.83 -19.23
N LYS A 2 -5.83 -45.57 -18.71
CA LYS A 2 -6.29 -44.18 -18.52
C LYS A 2 -5.63 -43.61 -17.29
N LEU A 3 -4.68 -42.68 -17.46
CA LEU A 3 -4.16 -41.87 -16.38
C LEU A 3 -5.28 -40.96 -15.87
N ARG A 4 -5.79 -41.31 -14.70
CA ARG A 4 -6.75 -40.48 -13.97
C ARG A 4 -6.01 -39.19 -13.58
N ARG A 5 -6.28 -38.12 -14.32
CA ARG A 5 -5.85 -36.77 -13.92
C ARG A 5 -6.46 -36.51 -12.53
N LYS A 6 -5.60 -36.56 -11.52
CA LYS A 6 -5.97 -36.08 -10.20
C LYS A 6 -6.30 -34.60 -10.38
N ASP A 7 -7.57 -34.26 -10.28
CA ASP A 7 -8.01 -32.86 -10.26
C ASP A 7 -7.34 -32.20 -9.06
N ASP A 8 -6.20 -31.56 -9.28
CA ASP A 8 -5.55 -30.65 -8.34
C ASP A 8 -6.36 -29.34 -8.29
N ARG A 9 -7.66 -29.46 -7.99
CA ARG A 9 -8.44 -28.30 -7.60
C ARG A 9 -8.02 -27.96 -6.18
N LEU A 10 -7.33 -26.83 -6.06
CA LEU A 10 -7.18 -26.18 -4.76
C LEU A 10 -8.57 -26.15 -4.08
N PRO A 11 -8.65 -26.45 -2.81
CA PRO A 11 -9.91 -26.36 -2.10
C PRO A 11 -10.48 -24.95 -2.32
N ALA A 12 -11.68 -24.91 -2.90
CA ALA A 12 -12.38 -23.65 -3.11
C ALA A 12 -12.62 -23.03 -1.73
N VAL A 13 -12.14 -21.81 -1.53
CA VAL A 13 -12.49 -21.02 -0.35
C VAL A 13 -14.02 -20.87 -0.38
N PRO A 14 -14.73 -21.17 0.71
CA PRO A 14 -16.16 -20.98 0.76
C PRO A 14 -16.53 -19.57 0.33
N GLU A 15 -17.48 -19.43 -0.58
CA GLU A 15 -17.88 -18.12 -1.13
C GLU A 15 -18.29 -17.14 -0.02
N ASP A 16 -18.88 -17.63 1.05
CA ASP A 16 -19.28 -16.82 2.21
C ASP A 16 -18.08 -16.17 2.92
N ASP A 17 -16.99 -16.94 3.10
CA ASP A 17 -15.77 -16.42 3.73
C ASP A 17 -15.05 -15.42 2.83
N ALA A 18 -15.02 -15.68 1.53
CA ALA A 18 -14.43 -14.75 0.55
C ALA A 18 -15.22 -13.44 0.49
N THR A 19 -16.56 -13.50 0.54
CA THR A 19 -17.43 -12.32 0.54
C THR A 19 -17.28 -11.52 1.83
N MET A 20 -17.18 -12.19 2.98
CA MET A 20 -16.97 -11.55 4.28
C MET A 20 -15.62 -10.85 4.33
N SER A 21 -14.57 -11.51 3.88
CA SER A 21 -13.21 -10.93 3.81
C SER A 21 -13.16 -9.71 2.88
N ALA A 22 -13.82 -9.76 1.74
CA ALA A 22 -13.91 -8.64 0.81
C ALA A 22 -14.65 -7.45 1.42
N ARG A 23 -15.72 -7.67 2.16
CA ARG A 23 -16.47 -6.61 2.87
C ARG A 23 -15.64 -5.95 3.96
N VAL A 24 -14.94 -6.75 4.78
CA VAL A 24 -14.07 -6.23 5.84
C VAL A 24 -12.94 -5.40 5.22
N LEU A 25 -12.31 -5.90 4.18
CA LEU A 25 -11.24 -5.18 3.48
C LEU A 25 -11.75 -3.85 2.89
N SER A 26 -12.91 -3.85 2.24
CA SER A 26 -13.54 -2.65 1.70
C SER A 26 -13.81 -1.61 2.79
N GLN A 27 -14.31 -2.03 3.95
CA GLN A 27 -14.56 -1.13 5.07
C GLN A 27 -13.28 -0.54 5.64
N ILE A 28 -12.21 -1.34 5.74
CA ILE A 28 -10.89 -0.86 6.19
C ILE A 28 -10.35 0.18 5.22
N ILE A 29 -10.41 -0.09 3.93
CA ILE A 29 -9.97 0.84 2.88
C ILE A 29 -10.77 2.13 2.93
N GLU A 30 -12.09 2.07 3.00
CA GLU A 30 -12.96 3.25 3.09
C GLU A 30 -12.65 4.11 4.32
N ARG A 31 -12.51 3.49 5.49
CA ARG A 31 -12.18 4.21 6.73
C ARG A 31 -10.81 4.86 6.65
N SER A 32 -9.83 4.13 6.17
CA SER A 32 -8.46 4.64 5.98
C SER A 32 -8.44 5.81 5.00
N THR A 33 -9.13 5.67 3.88
CA THR A 33 -9.25 6.71 2.85
C THR A 33 -9.90 7.98 3.41
N ARG A 34 -11.00 7.85 4.14
CA ARG A 34 -11.68 9.00 4.77
C ARG A 34 -10.81 9.69 5.81
N ALA A 35 -10.07 8.92 6.60
CA ALA A 35 -9.18 9.48 7.62
C ALA A 35 -8.00 10.25 7.00
N GLN A 36 -7.48 9.78 5.87
CA GLN A 36 -6.31 10.36 5.21
C GLN A 36 -6.64 11.49 4.23
N ALA A 37 -7.85 11.53 3.70
CA ALA A 37 -8.26 12.48 2.67
C ALA A 37 -7.96 13.95 3.02
N PRO A 38 -8.26 14.47 4.24
CA PRO A 38 -7.94 15.86 4.59
C PRO A 38 -6.45 16.16 4.57
N ALA A 39 -5.61 15.23 5.05
CA ALA A 39 -4.18 15.39 5.07
C ALA A 39 -3.59 15.38 3.66
N VAL A 40 -4.06 14.48 2.80
CA VAL A 40 -3.67 14.41 1.39
C VAL A 40 -4.06 15.69 0.65
N LYS A 41 -5.28 16.16 0.84
CA LYS A 41 -5.77 17.41 0.25
C LYS A 41 -4.89 18.60 0.65
N ALA A 42 -4.55 18.71 1.93
CA ALA A 42 -3.67 19.75 2.43
C ALA A 42 -2.25 19.66 1.84
N ALA A 43 -1.71 18.46 1.72
CA ALA A 43 -0.38 18.22 1.14
C ALA A 43 -0.33 18.60 -0.34
N VAL A 44 -1.33 18.21 -1.13
CA VAL A 44 -1.44 18.58 -2.55
C VAL A 44 -1.60 20.10 -2.70
N ALA A 45 -2.43 20.74 -1.89
CA ALA A 45 -2.61 22.18 -1.88
C ALA A 45 -1.29 22.91 -1.57
N ARG A 46 -0.52 22.41 -0.60
CA ARG A 46 0.80 22.95 -0.26
C ARG A 46 1.78 22.82 -1.43
N LEU A 47 1.77 21.68 -2.09
CA LEU A 47 2.65 21.40 -3.23
C LEU A 47 2.31 22.33 -4.41
N ARG A 48 1.03 22.56 -4.68
CA ARG A 48 0.58 23.52 -5.71
C ARG A 48 1.00 24.97 -5.39
N ARG A 49 0.88 25.37 -4.13
CA ARG A 49 1.32 26.71 -3.71
C ARG A 49 2.82 26.90 -3.85
N SER A 50 3.60 25.86 -3.58
CA SER A 50 5.06 25.89 -3.75
C SER A 50 5.51 25.88 -5.23
N HIS A 51 4.65 25.35 -6.11
CA HIS A 51 4.94 25.24 -7.54
C HIS A 51 3.75 25.73 -8.37
N PRO A 52 3.46 27.05 -8.35
CA PRO A 52 2.26 27.61 -8.98
C PRO A 52 2.23 27.43 -10.50
N GLU A 53 3.41 27.33 -11.14
CA GLU A 53 3.55 27.14 -12.60
C GLU A 53 3.55 25.67 -13.02
N ALA A 54 3.48 24.73 -12.06
CA ALA A 54 3.53 23.30 -12.37
C ALA A 54 2.21 22.81 -12.95
N SER A 55 2.28 22.02 -14.00
CA SER A 55 1.15 21.29 -14.56
C SER A 55 0.69 20.16 -13.62
N PRO A 56 -0.55 19.65 -13.76
CA PRO A 56 -0.99 18.47 -13.00
C PRO A 56 -0.03 17.29 -13.15
N THR A 57 0.50 17.03 -14.33
CA THR A 57 1.48 15.97 -14.58
C THR A 57 2.78 16.18 -13.80
N GLU A 58 3.29 17.40 -13.72
CA GLU A 58 4.48 17.73 -12.94
C GLU A 58 4.24 17.55 -11.43
N ILE A 59 3.07 17.90 -10.94
CA ILE A 59 2.68 17.66 -9.54
C ILE A 59 2.62 16.16 -9.24
N VAL A 60 2.03 15.35 -10.13
CA VAL A 60 2.01 13.89 -10.00
C VAL A 60 3.42 13.31 -9.98
N THR A 61 4.31 13.77 -10.83
CA THR A 61 5.72 13.35 -10.84
C THR A 61 6.41 13.62 -9.51
N LYS A 62 6.15 14.77 -8.89
CA LYS A 62 6.69 15.09 -7.55
C LYS A 62 6.13 14.19 -6.46
N LEU A 63 4.85 13.87 -6.53
CA LEU A 63 4.21 12.92 -5.62
C LEU A 63 4.77 11.51 -5.78
N GLU A 64 4.98 11.06 -7.01
CA GLU A 64 5.60 9.78 -7.33
C GLU A 64 6.99 9.65 -6.73
N LYS A 65 7.84 10.67 -6.85
CA LYS A 65 9.17 10.69 -6.25
C LYS A 65 9.10 10.56 -4.72
N ARG A 66 8.16 11.23 -4.08
CA ARG A 66 7.96 11.12 -2.62
C ARG A 66 7.47 9.74 -2.22
N TYR A 67 6.55 9.16 -2.99
CA TYR A 67 6.08 7.80 -2.78
C TYR A 67 7.22 6.78 -2.87
N LEU A 68 8.01 6.84 -3.95
CA LEU A 68 9.14 5.94 -4.15
C LEU A 68 10.18 6.09 -3.03
N ALA A 69 10.48 7.32 -2.60
CA ALA A 69 11.39 7.56 -1.50
C ALA A 69 10.88 6.94 -0.18
N ALA A 70 9.59 7.06 0.11
CA ALA A 70 8.99 6.47 1.31
C ALA A 70 9.04 4.94 1.28
N VAL A 71 8.70 4.33 0.15
CA VAL A 71 8.74 2.86 -0.02
C VAL A 71 10.17 2.33 0.07
N MET A 72 11.14 3.00 -0.55
CA MET A 72 12.55 2.62 -0.49
C MET A 72 13.11 2.76 0.92
N ALA A 73 12.76 3.82 1.63
CA ALA A 73 13.19 4.02 3.03
C ALA A 73 12.61 2.93 3.96
N SER A 74 11.33 2.56 3.76
CA SER A 74 10.69 1.47 4.49
C SER A 74 11.40 0.12 4.25
N GLY A 75 11.64 -0.22 2.97
CA GLY A 75 12.35 -1.45 2.60
C GLY A 75 13.77 -1.50 3.15
N ALA A 76 14.50 -0.38 3.13
CA ALA A 76 15.84 -0.28 3.71
C ALA A 76 15.83 -0.49 5.22
N ALA A 77 14.86 0.07 5.93
CA ALA A 77 14.71 -0.10 7.37
C ALA A 77 14.47 -1.57 7.76
N VAL A 78 13.57 -2.27 7.04
CA VAL A 78 13.29 -3.70 7.26
C VAL A 78 14.49 -4.56 6.90
N GLY A 79 15.13 -4.29 5.77
CA GLY A 79 16.35 -5.01 5.33
C GLY A 79 17.48 -4.87 6.33
N SER A 80 17.67 -3.69 6.91
CA SER A 80 18.67 -3.46 7.95
C SER A 80 18.38 -4.25 9.22
N ALA A 81 17.11 -4.30 9.64
CA ALA A 81 16.70 -5.10 10.81
C ALA A 81 16.95 -6.60 10.61
N ALA A 82 16.67 -7.10 9.40
CA ALA A 82 16.88 -8.50 9.05
C ALA A 82 18.37 -8.90 9.01
N ALA A 83 19.28 -7.95 8.82
CA ALA A 83 20.72 -8.18 8.80
C ALA A 83 21.34 -8.40 10.20
N PHE A 84 20.62 -8.11 11.29
CA PHE A 84 21.12 -8.31 12.63
C PHE A 84 21.04 -9.78 13.05
N PRO A 85 22.19 -10.44 13.37
CA PRO A 85 22.17 -11.80 13.88
C PRO A 85 21.52 -11.85 15.27
N GLY A 86 20.65 -12.84 15.49
CA GLY A 86 19.98 -13.04 16.78
C GLY A 86 18.56 -12.48 16.87
N ILE A 87 18.06 -11.81 15.83
CA ILE A 87 16.65 -11.46 15.72
C ILE A 87 15.89 -12.75 15.37
N GLY A 88 14.99 -13.16 16.26
CA GLY A 88 14.18 -14.38 16.06
C GLY A 88 13.25 -14.27 14.86
N THR A 89 12.81 -15.43 14.35
CA THR A 89 11.90 -15.53 13.19
C THR A 89 10.62 -14.71 13.37
N LEU A 90 10.10 -14.62 14.60
CA LEU A 90 8.91 -13.80 14.89
C LEU A 90 9.16 -12.30 14.68
N ALA A 91 10.34 -11.80 15.08
CA ALA A 91 10.71 -10.41 14.85
C ALA A 91 10.84 -10.11 13.35
N ALA A 92 11.44 -11.02 12.59
CA ALA A 92 11.55 -10.90 11.13
C ALA A 92 10.17 -10.93 10.45
N LEU A 93 9.27 -11.81 10.85
CA LEU A 93 7.90 -11.88 10.33
C LEU A 93 7.11 -10.62 10.68
N SER A 94 7.26 -10.09 11.89
CA SER A 94 6.61 -8.84 12.30
C SER A 94 7.10 -7.65 11.49
N ALA A 95 8.40 -7.61 11.19
CA ALA A 95 8.99 -6.57 10.35
C ALA A 95 8.45 -6.62 8.91
N VAL A 96 8.34 -7.81 8.31
CA VAL A 96 7.77 -8.01 6.97
C VAL A 96 6.29 -7.60 6.94
N ALA A 97 5.50 -7.98 7.94
CA ALA A 97 4.10 -7.58 8.04
C ALA A 97 3.96 -6.06 8.16
N GLY A 98 4.80 -5.42 8.98
CA GLY A 98 4.84 -3.96 9.12
C GLY A 98 5.19 -3.26 7.80
N GLU A 99 6.16 -3.77 7.05
CA GLU A 99 6.52 -3.25 5.72
C GLU A 99 5.35 -3.34 4.74
N THR A 100 4.64 -4.46 4.72
CA THR A 100 3.46 -4.64 3.87
C THR A 100 2.39 -3.60 4.18
N LEU A 101 2.11 -3.34 5.47
CA LEU A 101 1.16 -2.32 5.88
C LEU A 101 1.61 -0.91 5.46
N VAL A 102 2.88 -0.57 5.65
CA VAL A 102 3.45 0.72 5.21
C VAL A 102 3.35 0.87 3.69
N PHE A 103 3.65 -0.18 2.94
CA PHE A 103 3.52 -0.18 1.49
C PHE A 103 2.09 0.07 1.04
N LEU A 104 1.12 -0.64 1.61
CA LEU A 104 -0.30 -0.48 1.30
C LEU A 104 -0.79 0.92 1.66
N GLU A 105 -0.41 1.44 2.81
CA GLU A 105 -0.77 2.79 3.24
C GLU A 105 -0.15 3.86 2.32
N ALA A 106 1.13 3.75 2.01
CA ALA A 106 1.80 4.67 1.09
C ALA A 106 1.16 4.65 -0.30
N THR A 107 0.80 3.48 -0.80
CA THR A 107 0.11 3.31 -2.08
C THR A 107 -1.28 3.97 -2.06
N ALA A 108 -2.04 3.79 -1.00
CA ALA A 108 -3.35 4.41 -0.84
C ALA A 108 -3.25 5.94 -0.78
N VAL A 109 -2.30 6.47 -0.01
CA VAL A 109 -2.03 7.91 0.07
C VAL A 109 -1.62 8.48 -1.29
N PHE A 110 -0.75 7.79 -2.01
CA PHE A 110 -0.35 8.20 -3.35
C PHE A 110 -1.53 8.23 -4.33
N ALA A 111 -2.36 7.18 -4.34
CA ALA A 111 -3.55 7.12 -5.19
C ALA A 111 -4.53 8.26 -4.88
N LEU A 112 -4.76 8.56 -3.60
CA LEU A 112 -5.59 9.70 -3.17
C LEU A 112 -5.00 11.03 -3.62
N ALA A 113 -3.70 11.19 -3.50
CA ALA A 113 -3.01 12.42 -3.90
C ALA A 113 -3.10 12.64 -5.41
N VAL A 114 -2.95 11.60 -6.22
CA VAL A 114 -3.13 11.66 -7.68
C VAL A 114 -4.58 12.04 -8.02
N ALA A 115 -5.55 11.42 -7.37
CA ALA A 115 -6.96 11.75 -7.56
C ALA A 115 -7.25 13.21 -7.19
N GLU A 116 -6.70 13.74 -6.11
CA GLU A 116 -6.87 15.13 -5.70
C GLU A 116 -6.24 16.11 -6.71
N VAL A 117 -5.13 15.75 -7.34
CA VAL A 117 -4.50 16.57 -8.39
C VAL A 117 -5.41 16.73 -9.60
N HIS A 118 -6.13 15.70 -9.97
CA HIS A 118 -7.02 15.70 -11.12
C HIS A 118 -8.46 16.15 -10.81
N GLY A 119 -8.78 16.33 -9.55
CA GLY A 119 -10.12 16.74 -9.11
C GLY A 119 -11.06 15.55 -9.00
#